data_1490dbea79983423c9a939f36f71874a
#
_entry.id   1490dbea79983423c9a939f36f71874a
#
_cell.length_a   1.000
_cell.length_b   1.000
_cell.length_c   1.000
_cell.angle_alpha   90.00
_cell.angle_beta   90.00
_cell.angle_gamma   90.00
#
_symmetry.space_group_name_H-M   'P 1'
#
loop_
_entity.id
_entity.type
_entity.pdbx_description
1 polymer ?
#
loop_
_entity_poly.entity_id
_entity_poly.type
_entity_poly.pdbx_seq_one_letter_code
_entity_poly.pdbx_strand_id
1 'polypeptide(L)'
;MYDLGIINGRVYTDGGFIRTNVYVTDGKIAALSAERLKCAKTVDAEDSKVLPGLIDPHVHFSLTAGGNTSTDDFESGSVNGLLGGITTYIDFLDPIRSTAEY
;
A
#
# COMPACT_ATOMS: atom_id res chain seq x y z
N MET A 1 5.91 -22.68 5.15
CA MET A 1 5.38 -22.21 3.85
C MET A 1 4.91 -20.78 4.01
N TYR A 2 5.30 -19.92 3.10
CA TYR A 2 4.88 -18.51 3.12
C TYR A 2 3.46 -18.36 2.53
N ASP A 3 2.74 -17.32 2.95
CA ASP A 3 1.40 -17.06 2.44
C ASP A 3 1.43 -16.55 1.00
N LEU A 4 2.41 -15.69 0.70
CA LEU A 4 2.58 -15.07 -0.60
C LEU A 4 4.06 -14.97 -0.96
N GLY A 5 4.38 -15.27 -2.21
CA GLY A 5 5.67 -14.97 -2.83
C GLY A 5 5.49 -14.02 -4.01
N ILE A 6 6.19 -12.91 -4.01
CA ILE A 6 6.36 -12.05 -5.20
C ILE A 6 7.71 -12.41 -5.80
N ILE A 7 7.68 -12.99 -6.99
CA ILE A 7 8.88 -13.57 -7.61
C ILE A 7 9.28 -12.84 -8.87
N ASN A 8 10.52 -13.03 -9.29
CA ASN A 8 11.09 -12.47 -10.52
C ASN A 8 11.02 -10.95 -10.58
N GLY A 9 11.11 -10.28 -9.43
CA GLY A 9 11.05 -8.84 -9.34
C GLY A 9 12.42 -8.18 -9.23
N ARG A 10 12.46 -6.90 -9.58
CA ARG A 10 13.53 -5.98 -9.22
C ARG A 10 13.07 -5.21 -7.99
N VAL A 11 13.48 -5.68 -6.82
CA VAL A 11 12.97 -5.21 -5.52
C VAL A 11 13.81 -4.04 -5.02
N TYR A 12 13.14 -2.96 -4.64
CA TYR A 12 13.81 -1.82 -4.01
C TYR A 12 14.13 -2.14 -2.55
N THR A 13 15.39 -2.12 -2.22
CA THR A 13 15.90 -2.31 -0.85
C THR A 13 17.29 -1.66 -0.72
N ASP A 14 17.60 -1.15 0.47
CA ASP A 14 18.92 -0.55 0.78
C ASP A 14 19.36 0.51 -0.25
N GLY A 15 18.42 1.31 -0.74
CA GLY A 15 18.72 2.41 -1.66
C GLY A 15 18.91 2.02 -3.12
N GLY A 16 18.58 0.80 -3.50
CA GLY A 16 18.69 0.33 -4.87
C GLY A 16 17.74 -0.79 -5.21
N PHE A 17 17.81 -1.24 -6.46
CA PHE A 17 17.03 -2.38 -6.94
C PHE A 17 17.92 -3.61 -7.05
N ILE A 18 17.45 -4.73 -6.52
CA ILE A 18 18.09 -6.03 -6.66
C ILE A 18 17.10 -7.06 -7.21
N ARG A 19 17.61 -8.04 -7.96
CA ARG A 19 16.82 -9.18 -8.39
C ARG A 19 16.68 -10.15 -7.23
N THR A 20 15.49 -10.23 -6.66
CA THR A 20 15.19 -11.14 -5.55
C THR A 20 13.68 -11.36 -5.50
N ASN A 21 13.26 -12.28 -4.65
CA ASN A 21 11.86 -12.52 -4.37
C ASN A 21 11.50 -11.98 -2.98
N VAL A 22 10.25 -11.59 -2.81
CA VAL A 22 9.69 -11.13 -1.54
C VAL A 22 8.72 -12.19 -1.02
N TYR A 23 8.90 -12.63 0.21
CA TYR A 23 8.05 -13.62 0.86
C TYR A 23 7.34 -13.03 2.05
N VAL A 24 6.04 -13.27 2.13
CA VAL A 24 5.14 -12.66 3.10
C VAL A 24 4.48 -13.75 3.95
N THR A 25 4.40 -13.51 5.23
CA THR A 25 3.64 -14.31 6.21
C THR A 25 2.91 -13.36 7.16
N ASP A 26 1.64 -13.64 7.43
CA ASP A 26 0.80 -12.84 8.34
C ASP A 26 0.81 -11.34 7.99
N GLY A 27 0.75 -11.02 6.70
CA GLY A 27 0.73 -9.63 6.22
C GLY A 27 2.04 -8.87 6.35
N LYS A 28 3.14 -9.54 6.71
CA LYS A 28 4.47 -8.94 6.88
C LYS A 28 5.49 -9.57 5.96
N ILE A 29 6.45 -8.77 5.51
CA ILE A 29 7.61 -9.29 4.78
C ILE A 29 8.43 -10.15 5.75
N ALA A 30 8.51 -11.44 5.44
CA ALA A 30 9.21 -12.41 6.27
C ALA A 30 10.60 -12.74 5.74
N ALA A 31 10.81 -12.67 4.42
CA ALA A 31 12.10 -12.94 3.82
C ALA A 31 12.27 -12.26 2.46
N LEU A 32 13.52 -11.95 2.14
CA LEU A 32 13.99 -11.66 0.78
C LEU A 32 14.97 -12.76 0.41
N SER A 33 14.77 -13.42 -0.71
CA SER A 33 15.66 -14.50 -1.16
C SER A 33 15.62 -14.66 -2.67
N ALA A 34 16.76 -14.85 -3.28
CA ALA A 34 16.86 -15.21 -4.69
C ALA A 34 16.35 -16.64 -4.96
N GLU A 35 16.32 -17.48 -3.93
CA GLU A 35 15.83 -18.85 -4.05
C GLU A 35 14.31 -18.89 -4.16
N ARG A 36 13.82 -19.88 -4.91
CA ARG A 36 12.39 -20.14 -5.02
C ARG A 36 11.90 -20.90 -3.80
N LEU A 37 11.26 -20.20 -2.86
CA LEU A 37 10.71 -20.79 -1.66
C LEU A 37 9.22 -21.15 -1.83
N LYS A 38 8.73 -22.07 -1.02
CA LYS A 38 7.37 -22.55 -1.10
C LYS A 38 6.38 -21.54 -0.52
N CYS A 39 5.36 -21.20 -1.31
CA CYS A 39 4.29 -20.26 -0.97
C CYS A 39 2.92 -20.83 -1.27
N ALA A 40 1.91 -20.39 -0.52
CA ALA A 40 0.51 -20.71 -0.82
C ALA A 40 0.03 -19.99 -2.09
N LYS A 41 0.45 -18.74 -2.28
CA LYS A 41 0.17 -17.94 -3.48
C LYS A 41 1.46 -17.36 -4.04
N THR A 42 1.48 -17.15 -5.35
CA THR A 42 2.63 -16.55 -6.03
C THR A 42 2.15 -15.49 -7.02
N VAL A 43 2.81 -14.36 -7.00
CA VAL A 43 2.69 -13.30 -8.00
C VAL A 43 4.00 -13.20 -8.75
N ASP A 44 3.97 -13.35 -10.05
CA ASP A 44 5.15 -13.15 -10.91
C ASP A 44 5.24 -11.67 -11.29
N ALA A 45 6.29 -11.03 -10.87
CA ALA A 45 6.52 -9.61 -11.19
C ALA A 45 7.04 -9.39 -12.61
N GLU A 46 7.36 -10.46 -13.35
CA GLU A 46 7.77 -10.40 -14.76
C GLU A 46 8.87 -9.36 -15.02
N ASP A 47 9.88 -9.35 -14.16
CA ASP A 47 11.00 -8.39 -14.18
C ASP A 47 10.62 -6.93 -13.90
N SER A 48 9.42 -6.68 -13.41
CA SER A 48 8.99 -5.34 -13.03
C SER A 48 9.66 -4.89 -11.74
N LYS A 49 9.68 -3.58 -11.53
CA LYS A 49 10.10 -2.99 -10.25
C LYS A 49 9.07 -3.30 -9.17
N VAL A 50 9.54 -3.76 -8.03
CA VAL A 50 8.73 -4.03 -6.84
C VAL A 50 9.14 -3.03 -5.77
N LEU A 51 8.19 -2.22 -5.35
CA LEU A 51 8.34 -1.13 -4.40
C LEU A 51 7.45 -1.36 -3.19
N PRO A 52 7.80 -0.85 -2.01
CA PRO A 52 6.82 -0.68 -0.95
C PRO A 52 5.63 0.14 -1.44
N GLY A 53 4.45 -0.12 -0.90
CA GLY A 53 3.29 0.73 -1.17
C GLY A 53 3.58 2.19 -0.84
N LEU A 54 3.09 3.09 -1.68
CA LEU A 54 3.29 4.51 -1.51
C LEU A 54 2.47 5.05 -0.34
N ILE A 55 2.98 6.07 0.31
CA ILE A 55 2.31 6.78 1.40
C ILE A 55 1.92 8.17 0.89
N ASP A 56 0.63 8.51 0.96
CA ASP A 56 0.17 9.87 0.72
C ASP A 56 0.00 10.56 2.09
N PRO A 57 0.87 11.51 2.44
CA PRO A 57 0.88 12.12 3.76
C PRO A 57 -0.09 13.30 3.90
N HIS A 58 -0.88 13.61 2.88
CA HIS A 58 -1.76 14.76 2.91
C HIS A 58 -2.99 14.54 2.03
N VAL A 59 -4.02 13.97 2.62
CA VAL A 59 -5.32 13.77 1.94
C VAL A 59 -6.46 14.36 2.75
N HIS A 60 -7.57 14.62 2.08
CA HIS A 60 -8.82 15.09 2.66
C HIS A 60 -9.98 14.28 2.06
N PHE A 61 -10.21 13.10 2.60
CA PHE A 61 -11.38 12.30 2.23
C PHE A 61 -12.62 12.87 2.93
N SER A 62 -13.75 12.90 2.21
CA SER A 62 -15.02 13.42 2.71
C SER A 62 -14.91 14.83 3.29
N LEU A 63 -14.00 15.66 2.79
CA LEU A 63 -13.83 17.03 3.26
C LEU A 63 -15.04 17.88 2.90
N THR A 64 -15.62 18.55 3.89
CA THR A 64 -16.68 19.54 3.72
C THR A 64 -16.13 20.93 3.95
N ALA A 65 -16.14 21.76 2.91
CA ALA A 65 -15.68 23.14 2.98
C ALA A 65 -16.51 24.02 2.06
N GLY A 66 -16.86 25.24 2.53
CA GLY A 66 -17.63 26.19 1.74
C GLY A 66 -19.00 25.70 1.27
N GLY A 67 -19.61 24.78 2.02
CA GLY A 67 -20.91 24.17 1.68
C GLY A 67 -20.83 23.02 0.67
N ASN A 68 -19.63 22.61 0.26
CA ASN A 68 -19.41 21.49 -0.66
C ASN A 68 -18.64 20.37 0.04
N THR A 69 -18.90 19.13 -0.36
CA THR A 69 -18.16 17.96 0.10
C THR A 69 -17.30 17.44 -1.03
N SER A 70 -16.06 17.01 -0.71
CA SER A 70 -15.16 16.40 -1.70
C SER A 70 -15.80 15.16 -2.35
N THR A 71 -15.42 14.89 -3.60
CA THR A 71 -15.99 13.80 -4.40
C THR A 71 -15.76 12.43 -3.79
N ASP A 72 -14.55 12.21 -3.24
CA ASP A 72 -14.16 10.92 -2.68
C ASP A 72 -14.38 10.87 -1.17
N ASP A 73 -15.03 9.79 -0.72
CA ASP A 73 -15.04 9.35 0.67
C ASP A 73 -13.83 8.44 0.95
N PHE A 74 -13.76 7.87 2.17
CA PHE A 74 -12.67 6.97 2.54
C PHE A 74 -12.60 5.74 1.65
N GLU A 75 -13.73 5.14 1.31
CA GLU A 75 -13.77 3.94 0.49
C GLU A 75 -13.35 4.24 -0.95
N SER A 76 -14.02 5.15 -1.62
CA SER A 76 -13.73 5.47 -3.03
C SER A 76 -12.32 6.04 -3.22
N GLY A 77 -11.90 6.93 -2.34
CA GLY A 77 -10.57 7.53 -2.39
C GLY A 77 -9.46 6.51 -2.14
N SER A 78 -9.63 5.61 -1.16
CA SER A 78 -8.64 4.57 -0.88
C SER A 78 -8.55 3.53 -2.00
N VAL A 79 -9.67 3.13 -2.59
CA VAL A 79 -9.68 2.22 -3.74
C VAL A 79 -8.98 2.85 -4.95
N ASN A 80 -9.29 4.09 -5.26
CA ASN A 80 -8.64 4.81 -6.37
C ASN A 80 -7.14 4.97 -6.14
N GLY A 81 -6.73 5.31 -4.92
CA GLY A 81 -5.32 5.41 -4.56
C GLY A 81 -4.59 4.07 -4.66
N LEU A 82 -5.24 2.97 -4.23
CA LEU A 82 -4.66 1.63 -4.34
C LEU A 82 -4.37 1.24 -5.79
N LEU A 83 -5.23 1.60 -6.73
CA LEU A 83 -5.00 1.40 -8.17
C LEU A 83 -3.75 2.15 -8.66
N GLY A 84 -3.39 3.26 -8.00
CA GLY A 84 -2.16 4.01 -8.24
C GLY A 84 -0.97 3.57 -7.40
N GLY A 85 -1.13 2.55 -6.55
CA GLY A 85 -0.06 2.01 -5.70
C GLY A 85 0.06 2.67 -4.33
N ILE A 86 -0.90 3.50 -3.92
CA ILE A 86 -0.93 4.11 -2.59
C ILE A 86 -1.60 3.16 -1.61
N THR A 87 -0.90 2.79 -0.54
CA THR A 87 -1.38 1.82 0.45
C THR A 87 -1.58 2.42 1.84
N THR A 88 -1.12 3.63 2.05
CA THR A 88 -1.21 4.31 3.35
C THR A 88 -1.54 5.78 3.14
N TYR A 89 -2.42 6.31 3.97
CA TYR A 89 -2.83 7.70 3.94
C TYR A 89 -2.68 8.35 5.30
N ILE A 90 -2.30 9.62 5.32
CA ILE A 90 -2.41 10.48 6.49
C ILE A 90 -3.47 11.53 6.15
N ASP A 91 -4.66 11.32 6.70
CA ASP A 91 -5.78 12.20 6.47
C ASP A 91 -5.84 13.31 7.52
N PHE A 92 -6.41 14.45 7.13
CA PHE A 92 -6.69 15.55 8.03
C PHE A 92 -8.16 15.49 8.44
N LEU A 93 -8.40 15.32 9.73
CA LEU A 93 -9.74 15.36 10.28
C LEU A 93 -10.33 16.77 10.16
N ASP A 94 -11.60 16.84 9.81
CA ASP A 94 -12.32 18.11 9.88
C ASP A 94 -12.34 18.63 11.32
N PRO A 95 -12.33 19.98 11.51
CA PRO A 95 -12.44 20.54 12.85
C PRO A 95 -13.69 20.04 13.55
N ILE A 96 -13.53 19.43 14.72
CA ILE A 96 -14.64 18.98 15.55
C ILE A 96 -15.06 20.08 16.53
N ARG A 97 -16.35 20.17 16.76
CA ARG A 97 -16.93 21.09 17.77
C ARG A 97 -17.21 20.40 19.09
N SER A 98 -17.36 19.07 19.04
CA SER A 98 -17.57 18.23 20.23
C SER A 98 -17.12 16.82 19.95
N THR A 99 -16.84 16.04 21.02
CA THR A 99 -16.47 14.63 20.92
C THR A 99 -17.59 13.74 20.39
N ALA A 100 -18.82 14.24 20.32
CA ALA A 100 -19.97 13.53 19.77
C ALA A 100 -19.97 13.45 18.23
N GLU A 101 -19.05 14.16 17.56
CA GLU A 101 -18.89 14.13 16.10
C GLU A 101 -18.06 12.96 15.59
N TYR A 102 -17.47 12.15 16.51
CA TYR A 102 -16.66 10.96 16.21
C TYR A 102 -17.14 9.72 16.92
#